data_d705cec6c48eb81dfb3564c8085870d6
#
_entry.id   d705cec6c48eb81dfb3564c8085870d6
#
_cell.length_a   1.000
_cell.length_b   1.000
_cell.length_c   1.000
_cell.angle_alpha   90.00
_cell.angle_beta   90.00
_cell.angle_gamma   90.00
#
_symmetry.space_group_name_H-M   'P 1'
#
loop_
_entity.id
_entity.type
_entity.pdbx_description
1 polymer ?
#
loop_
_entity_poly.entity_id
_entity_poly.type
_entity_poly.pdbx_seq_one_letter_code
_entity_poly.pdbx_strand_id
1 'polypeptide(L)'
;MSDYQVVTAKDRDQMMELAAYAFNQEVTEKRRAVFERLCEESISLGAFQGDVLTSQVMVTPFNVHLHGSVYQMGGIGYVASYPEYRGGGDVAKLMRLSLEKMRAFGMSLSYLAPFSYGFYRKYGFEQVFDRLKLTFEVSELPFTKGTEGTLKRLQWGDALETLKALYEEKNKTAVGPLKRSDWWWDYLMLKHSQRKIGIYYNEEGTATGYVIYEGTGMTFTIHELIYLTKTAYDRLWQFISSHSASFNEFVYFTGTDNNEAYLLSNPRIKQEIVPFMMARIVDLEPFLKNYDFKKGQTGTCYLKVKDESASWNEGVWKLQVSENQTIVSMLENPSKTELESVLTADIQTWTQIFMNYQPIHHLAFYERISGNTTELEQLANLLNTGTPVLADYF
;
A
#
# COMPACT_ATOMS: atom_id res chain seq x y z
N MET A 1 -25.10 -11.80 23.20
CA MET A 1 -23.92 -10.88 23.24
C MET A 1 -22.82 -11.60 22.52
N SER A 2 -22.18 -10.93 21.57
CA SER A 2 -21.14 -11.55 20.75
C SER A 2 -19.88 -11.78 21.57
N ASP A 3 -19.24 -12.92 21.38
CA ASP A 3 -17.91 -13.23 21.90
C ASP A 3 -16.85 -12.89 20.83
N TYR A 4 -15.75 -12.22 21.22
CA TYR A 4 -14.71 -11.75 20.32
C TYR A 4 -13.42 -12.53 20.57
N GLN A 5 -12.97 -13.27 19.56
CA GLN A 5 -11.81 -14.13 19.69
C GLN A 5 -10.97 -14.18 18.42
N VAL A 6 -9.73 -14.68 18.57
CA VAL A 6 -8.91 -15.03 17.42
C VAL A 6 -9.51 -16.26 16.76
N VAL A 7 -9.77 -16.16 15.47
CA VAL A 7 -10.27 -17.27 14.66
C VAL A 7 -9.14 -18.29 14.46
N THR A 8 -9.45 -19.54 14.65
CA THR A 8 -8.49 -20.64 14.54
C THR A 8 -8.69 -21.45 13.27
N ALA A 9 -7.80 -22.41 13.02
CA ALA A 9 -7.89 -23.27 11.83
C ALA A 9 -9.24 -24.00 11.68
N LYS A 10 -9.89 -24.35 12.79
CA LYS A 10 -11.22 -25.03 12.80
C LYS A 10 -12.35 -24.14 12.27
N ASP A 11 -12.17 -22.82 12.32
CA ASP A 11 -13.21 -21.85 11.97
C ASP A 11 -13.02 -21.30 10.54
N ARG A 12 -11.97 -21.72 9.82
CA ARG A 12 -11.60 -21.21 8.47
C ARG A 12 -12.69 -21.41 7.44
N ASP A 13 -13.43 -22.53 7.53
CA ASP A 13 -14.55 -22.78 6.62
C ASP A 13 -15.66 -21.73 6.83
N GLN A 14 -16.02 -21.41 8.07
CA GLN A 14 -16.98 -20.34 8.34
C GLN A 14 -16.48 -18.97 7.86
N MET A 15 -15.17 -18.69 8.03
CA MET A 15 -14.58 -17.46 7.47
C MET A 15 -14.72 -17.39 5.96
N MET A 16 -14.43 -18.49 5.26
CA MET A 16 -14.52 -18.54 3.80
C MET A 16 -15.95 -18.37 3.33
N GLU A 17 -16.92 -19.02 3.99
CA GLU A 17 -18.35 -18.92 3.70
C GLU A 17 -18.86 -17.49 3.91
N LEU A 18 -18.51 -16.86 5.05
CA LEU A 18 -18.87 -15.47 5.32
C LEU A 18 -18.28 -14.50 4.29
N ALA A 19 -17.00 -14.70 3.92
CA ALA A 19 -16.35 -13.89 2.90
C ALA A 19 -17.01 -14.08 1.53
N ALA A 20 -17.26 -15.32 1.13
CA ALA A 20 -17.92 -15.64 -0.14
C ALA A 20 -19.31 -15.00 -0.23
N TYR A 21 -20.09 -15.08 0.85
CA TYR A 21 -21.38 -14.44 0.95
C TYR A 21 -21.27 -12.90 0.84
N ALA A 22 -20.39 -12.29 1.66
CA ALA A 22 -20.27 -10.84 1.74
C ALA A 22 -19.75 -10.19 0.45
N PHE A 23 -18.89 -10.89 -0.29
CA PHE A 23 -18.29 -10.41 -1.53
C PHE A 23 -19.00 -10.96 -2.79
N ASN A 24 -20.10 -11.69 -2.62
CA ASN A 24 -20.86 -12.31 -3.71
C ASN A 24 -19.97 -13.13 -4.66
N GLN A 25 -19.23 -14.08 -4.09
CA GLN A 25 -18.22 -14.85 -4.80
C GLN A 25 -18.42 -16.35 -4.60
N GLU A 26 -18.18 -17.13 -5.65
CA GLU A 26 -18.19 -18.60 -5.55
C GLU A 26 -16.93 -19.12 -4.84
N VAL A 27 -17.10 -20.18 -4.05
CA VAL A 27 -16.02 -20.90 -3.40
C VAL A 27 -15.50 -21.98 -4.36
N THR A 28 -14.53 -21.61 -5.20
CA THR A 28 -13.82 -22.58 -6.06
C THR A 28 -12.63 -23.17 -5.32
N GLU A 29 -12.13 -24.34 -5.77
CA GLU A 29 -10.92 -24.96 -5.20
C GLU A 29 -9.72 -24.00 -5.20
N LYS A 30 -9.49 -23.30 -6.32
CA LYS A 30 -8.42 -22.31 -6.43
C LYS A 30 -8.58 -21.18 -5.41
N ARG A 31 -9.80 -20.66 -5.25
CA ARG A 31 -10.07 -19.60 -4.28
C ARG A 31 -9.87 -20.07 -2.85
N ARG A 32 -10.28 -21.29 -2.53
CA ARG A 32 -10.05 -21.90 -1.22
C ARG A 32 -8.55 -22.00 -0.93
N ALA A 33 -7.77 -22.53 -1.86
CA ALA A 33 -6.31 -22.63 -1.69
C ALA A 33 -5.63 -21.27 -1.49
N VAL A 34 -6.02 -20.25 -2.26
CA VAL A 34 -5.53 -18.87 -2.11
C VAL A 34 -5.91 -18.28 -0.75
N PHE A 35 -7.15 -18.49 -0.30
CA PHE A 35 -7.63 -18.01 0.99
C PHE A 35 -6.91 -18.71 2.16
N GLU A 36 -6.78 -20.02 2.12
CA GLU A 36 -6.07 -20.80 3.13
C GLU A 36 -4.62 -20.37 3.25
N ARG A 37 -3.93 -20.17 2.12
CA ARG A 37 -2.55 -19.67 2.11
C ARG A 37 -2.43 -18.31 2.77
N LEU A 38 -3.39 -17.41 2.56
CA LEU A 38 -3.41 -16.11 3.22
C LEU A 38 -3.69 -16.23 4.72
N CYS A 39 -4.62 -17.12 5.12
CA CYS A 39 -4.95 -17.37 6.52
C CYS A 39 -3.77 -17.89 7.36
N GLU A 40 -2.85 -18.64 6.74
CA GLU A 40 -1.65 -19.16 7.41
C GLU A 40 -0.75 -18.05 7.94
N GLU A 41 -0.69 -16.92 7.23
CA GLU A 41 0.16 -15.78 7.55
C GLU A 41 -0.59 -14.67 8.29
N SER A 42 -1.92 -14.81 8.47
CA SER A 42 -2.77 -13.74 8.97
C SER A 42 -3.28 -13.97 10.39
N ILE A 43 -3.53 -12.90 11.09
CA ILE A 43 -4.28 -12.88 12.35
C ILE A 43 -5.73 -12.56 12.04
N SER A 44 -6.63 -13.49 12.25
CA SER A 44 -8.05 -13.30 11.98
C SER A 44 -8.81 -13.13 13.29
N LEU A 45 -9.65 -12.11 13.37
CA LEU A 45 -10.52 -11.82 14.50
C LEU A 45 -11.96 -12.06 14.10
N GLY A 46 -12.72 -12.72 14.98
CA GLY A 46 -14.13 -13.05 14.76
C GLY A 46 -15.02 -12.62 15.91
N ALA A 47 -16.26 -12.26 15.59
CA ALA A 47 -17.36 -12.15 16.53
C ALA A 47 -18.24 -13.40 16.37
N PHE A 48 -18.54 -14.06 17.47
CA PHE A 48 -19.29 -15.30 17.51
C PHE A 48 -20.58 -15.16 18.29
N GLN A 49 -21.63 -15.84 17.85
CA GLN A 49 -22.84 -16.11 18.65
C GLN A 49 -22.98 -17.62 18.81
N GLY A 50 -22.65 -18.13 19.99
CA GLY A 50 -22.41 -19.55 20.18
C GLY A 50 -21.23 -20.01 19.32
N ASP A 51 -21.43 -21.02 18.50
CA ASP A 51 -20.41 -21.57 17.60
C ASP A 51 -20.44 -20.94 16.18
N VAL A 52 -21.30 -19.95 15.96
CA VAL A 52 -21.48 -19.31 14.63
C VAL A 52 -20.65 -18.05 14.53
N LEU A 53 -19.76 -17.99 13.54
CA LEU A 53 -19.01 -16.78 13.17
C LEU A 53 -19.94 -15.79 12.45
N THR A 54 -20.18 -14.63 13.04
CA THR A 54 -21.14 -13.63 12.54
C THR A 54 -20.48 -12.44 11.84
N SER A 55 -19.26 -12.11 12.27
CA SER A 55 -18.45 -11.03 11.69
C SER A 55 -16.97 -11.36 11.80
N GLN A 56 -16.18 -10.84 10.89
CA GLN A 56 -14.73 -11.08 10.84
C GLN A 56 -13.92 -9.88 10.33
N VAL A 57 -12.66 -9.82 10.75
CA VAL A 57 -11.61 -8.95 10.22
C VAL A 57 -10.32 -9.76 10.16
N MET A 58 -9.62 -9.73 9.04
CA MET A 58 -8.30 -10.34 8.88
C MET A 58 -7.23 -9.26 8.87
N VAL A 59 -6.13 -9.49 9.58
CA VAL A 59 -4.92 -8.66 9.60
C VAL A 59 -3.75 -9.50 9.09
N THR A 60 -3.24 -9.17 7.94
CA THR A 60 -2.07 -9.84 7.33
C THR A 60 -0.81 -9.00 7.62
N PRO A 61 0.18 -9.56 8.34
CA PRO A 61 1.44 -8.86 8.60
C PRO A 61 2.29 -8.75 7.33
N PHE A 62 2.70 -7.54 7.02
CA PHE A 62 3.62 -7.21 5.94
C PHE A 62 4.76 -6.32 6.43
N ASN A 63 5.80 -6.20 5.62
CA ASN A 63 6.76 -5.13 5.69
C ASN A 63 6.56 -4.19 4.50
N VAL A 64 6.79 -2.88 4.71
CA VAL A 64 6.69 -1.87 3.65
C VAL A 64 7.92 -0.99 3.64
N HIS A 65 8.29 -0.51 2.46
CA HIS A 65 9.35 0.49 2.31
C HIS A 65 8.77 1.90 2.47
N LEU A 66 9.50 2.76 3.16
CA LEU A 66 9.18 4.17 3.28
C LEU A 66 10.49 4.95 3.39
N HIS A 67 10.90 5.64 2.31
CA HIS A 67 12.12 6.43 2.21
C HIS A 67 13.42 5.68 2.60
N GLY A 68 13.50 4.37 2.32
CA GLY A 68 14.66 3.54 2.68
C GLY A 68 14.57 2.85 4.03
N SER A 69 13.64 3.27 4.90
CA SER A 69 13.28 2.54 6.12
C SER A 69 12.27 1.44 5.83
N VAL A 70 12.26 0.41 6.69
CA VAL A 70 11.29 -0.69 6.63
C VAL A 70 10.36 -0.63 7.84
N TYR A 71 9.06 -0.72 7.59
CA TYR A 71 8.03 -0.69 8.62
C TYR A 71 7.24 -1.97 8.63
N GLN A 72 6.89 -2.46 9.82
CA GLN A 72 5.87 -3.48 9.96
C GLN A 72 4.50 -2.86 9.74
N MET A 73 3.69 -3.49 8.89
CA MET A 73 2.37 -3.01 8.47
C MET A 73 1.34 -4.12 8.55
N GLY A 74 0.16 -3.83 9.10
CA GLY A 74 -1.00 -4.72 9.07
C GLY A 74 -1.91 -4.43 7.88
N GLY A 75 -1.98 -5.37 6.95
CA GLY A 75 -2.94 -5.31 5.84
C GLY A 75 -4.31 -5.78 6.31
N ILE A 76 -5.30 -4.89 6.40
CA ILE A 76 -6.67 -5.26 6.74
C ILE A 76 -7.39 -5.75 5.50
N GLY A 77 -7.91 -6.97 5.57
CA GLY A 77 -8.71 -7.59 4.54
C GLY A 77 -9.87 -8.40 5.11
N TYR A 78 -10.70 -8.93 4.25
CA TYR A 78 -11.81 -9.83 4.57
C TYR A 78 -12.74 -9.30 5.68
N VAL A 79 -12.95 -7.99 5.73
CA VAL A 79 -13.91 -7.36 6.66
C VAL A 79 -15.33 -7.71 6.21
N ALA A 80 -15.99 -8.54 6.96
CA ALA A 80 -17.30 -9.08 6.60
C ALA A 80 -18.21 -9.25 7.81
N SER A 81 -19.53 -9.16 7.59
CA SER A 81 -20.58 -9.46 8.57
C SER A 81 -21.84 -9.91 7.83
N TYR A 82 -22.49 -10.94 8.33
CA TYR A 82 -23.80 -11.31 7.84
C TYR A 82 -24.82 -10.19 8.07
N PRO A 83 -25.75 -9.95 7.14
CA PRO A 83 -26.69 -8.81 7.23
C PRO A 83 -27.53 -8.79 8.51
N GLU A 84 -27.97 -9.95 8.98
CA GLU A 84 -28.81 -10.12 10.18
C GLU A 84 -28.09 -9.77 11.49
N TYR A 85 -26.75 -9.68 11.45
CA TYR A 85 -25.92 -9.29 12.61
C TYR A 85 -25.36 -7.87 12.50
N ARG A 86 -25.73 -7.14 11.43
CA ARG A 86 -25.29 -5.75 11.24
C ARG A 86 -26.00 -4.82 12.23
N GLY A 87 -25.37 -3.69 12.55
CA GLY A 87 -25.91 -2.68 13.45
C GLY A 87 -25.59 -2.94 14.95
N GLY A 88 -25.11 -4.12 15.32
CA GLY A 88 -24.71 -4.45 16.69
C GLY A 88 -23.34 -3.94 17.13
N GLY A 89 -22.56 -3.38 16.20
CA GLY A 89 -21.22 -2.82 16.50
C GLY A 89 -20.09 -3.83 16.46
N ASP A 90 -20.31 -5.08 16.07
CA ASP A 90 -19.31 -6.15 16.08
C ASP A 90 -18.10 -5.81 15.21
N VAL A 91 -18.31 -5.37 13.94
CA VAL A 91 -17.21 -4.97 13.07
C VAL A 91 -16.44 -3.77 13.64
N ALA A 92 -17.15 -2.82 14.30
CA ALA A 92 -16.49 -1.68 14.93
C ALA A 92 -15.57 -2.14 16.10
N LYS A 93 -16.00 -3.10 16.87
CA LYS A 93 -15.19 -3.70 17.94
C LYS A 93 -14.01 -4.46 17.37
N LEU A 94 -14.23 -5.29 16.32
CA LEU A 94 -13.17 -6.04 15.66
C LEU A 94 -12.11 -5.11 15.06
N MET A 95 -12.50 -3.99 14.42
CA MET A 95 -11.56 -2.99 13.89
C MET A 95 -10.67 -2.40 15.00
N ARG A 96 -11.24 -2.03 16.15
CA ARG A 96 -10.44 -1.53 17.30
C ARG A 96 -9.49 -2.60 17.85
N LEU A 97 -9.99 -3.83 18.04
CA LEU A 97 -9.15 -4.96 18.46
C LEU A 97 -8.03 -5.25 17.45
N SER A 98 -8.28 -5.06 16.15
CA SER A 98 -7.24 -5.18 15.13
C SER A 98 -6.13 -4.15 15.30
N LEU A 99 -6.47 -2.88 15.61
CA LEU A 99 -5.48 -1.84 15.89
C LEU A 99 -4.67 -2.15 17.15
N GLU A 100 -5.32 -2.60 18.24
CA GLU A 100 -4.65 -3.02 19.47
C GLU A 100 -3.68 -4.20 19.21
N LYS A 101 -4.12 -5.19 18.43
CA LYS A 101 -3.27 -6.33 18.03
C LYS A 101 -2.08 -5.88 17.18
N MET A 102 -2.32 -5.06 16.16
CA MET A 102 -1.24 -4.52 15.33
C MET A 102 -0.19 -3.80 16.18
N ARG A 103 -0.61 -2.92 17.10
CA ARG A 103 0.29 -2.24 18.03
C ARG A 103 1.10 -3.23 18.87
N ALA A 104 0.42 -4.22 19.47
CA ALA A 104 1.07 -5.24 20.31
C ALA A 104 2.11 -6.08 19.56
N PHE A 105 1.94 -6.24 18.24
CA PHE A 105 2.89 -6.93 17.36
C PHE A 105 3.91 -5.99 16.70
N GLY A 106 3.96 -4.71 17.10
CA GLY A 106 4.93 -3.74 16.59
C GLY A 106 4.62 -3.19 15.19
N MET A 107 3.40 -3.41 14.67
CA MET A 107 2.99 -2.85 13.39
C MET A 107 2.63 -1.38 13.59
N SER A 108 3.43 -0.48 13.01
CA SER A 108 3.22 0.97 13.14
C SER A 108 2.37 1.57 12.02
N LEU A 109 2.10 0.82 10.96
CA LEU A 109 1.24 1.20 9.83
C LEU A 109 0.14 0.14 9.61
N SER A 110 -0.94 0.58 8.98
CA SER A 110 -1.98 -0.33 8.46
C SER A 110 -2.52 0.19 7.13
N TYR A 111 -2.72 -0.72 6.17
CA TYR A 111 -3.33 -0.43 4.87
C TYR A 111 -4.57 -1.29 4.65
N LEU A 112 -5.50 -0.81 3.83
CA LEU A 112 -6.67 -1.55 3.39
C LEU A 112 -7.22 -1.05 2.05
N ALA A 113 -7.90 -1.94 1.33
CA ALA A 113 -8.71 -1.60 0.17
C ALA A 113 -10.15 -1.26 0.63
N PRO A 114 -10.60 0.01 0.50
CA PRO A 114 -11.88 0.39 1.07
C PRO A 114 -13.05 -0.02 0.17
N PHE A 115 -14.09 -0.66 0.74
CA PHE A 115 -15.41 -0.70 0.13
C PHE A 115 -16.21 0.59 0.39
N SER A 116 -15.83 1.34 1.44
CA SER A 116 -16.44 2.62 1.82
C SER A 116 -15.42 3.48 2.56
N TYR A 117 -15.04 4.61 1.97
CA TYR A 117 -14.12 5.56 2.60
C TYR A 117 -14.68 6.12 3.91
N GLY A 118 -15.96 6.53 3.93
CA GLY A 118 -16.61 7.07 5.12
C GLY A 118 -16.68 6.08 6.29
N PHE A 119 -16.76 4.78 5.99
CA PHE A 119 -16.69 3.74 7.01
C PHE A 119 -15.31 3.66 7.65
N TYR A 120 -14.25 3.57 6.86
CA TYR A 120 -12.89 3.40 7.38
C TYR A 120 -12.29 4.68 7.97
N ARG A 121 -12.74 5.87 7.54
CA ARG A 121 -12.38 7.14 8.18
C ARG A 121 -12.71 7.17 9.67
N LYS A 122 -13.79 6.50 10.11
CA LYS A 122 -14.13 6.35 11.54
C LYS A 122 -13.07 5.62 12.35
N TYR A 123 -12.18 4.91 11.69
CA TYR A 123 -11.07 4.17 12.33
C TYR A 123 -9.70 4.78 12.01
N GLY A 124 -9.66 6.04 11.61
CA GLY A 124 -8.42 6.78 11.38
C GLY A 124 -7.71 6.49 10.05
N PHE A 125 -8.34 5.76 9.12
CA PHE A 125 -7.80 5.56 7.78
C PHE A 125 -8.11 6.72 6.86
N GLU A 126 -7.21 7.02 5.94
CA GLU A 126 -7.43 7.98 4.86
C GLU A 126 -6.80 7.50 3.56
N GLN A 127 -7.26 8.03 2.43
CA GLN A 127 -6.68 7.75 1.12
C GLN A 127 -5.22 8.17 1.08
N VAL A 128 -4.35 7.24 0.66
CA VAL A 128 -2.90 7.46 0.54
C VAL A 128 -2.37 6.91 -0.77
N PHE A 129 -3.05 5.96 -1.38
CA PHE A 129 -2.58 5.35 -2.62
C PHE A 129 -3.60 5.54 -3.73
N ASP A 130 -3.10 6.02 -4.87
CA ASP A 130 -3.80 6.03 -6.14
C ASP A 130 -3.06 5.15 -7.14
N ARG A 131 -3.78 4.66 -8.14
CA ARG A 131 -3.20 4.04 -9.32
C ARG A 131 -3.45 4.92 -10.53
N LEU A 132 -2.45 5.02 -11.38
CA LEU A 132 -2.58 5.54 -12.72
C LEU A 132 -2.86 4.38 -13.67
N LYS A 133 -4.03 4.41 -14.31
CA LYS A 133 -4.37 3.51 -15.41
C LYS A 133 -4.14 4.23 -16.73
N LEU A 134 -3.20 3.71 -17.50
CA LEU A 134 -2.94 4.15 -18.85
C LEU A 134 -3.61 3.17 -19.83
N THR A 135 -4.32 3.68 -20.82
CA THR A 135 -4.93 2.87 -21.87
C THR A 135 -4.41 3.37 -23.23
N PHE A 136 -3.88 2.44 -24.01
CA PHE A 136 -3.30 2.71 -25.33
C PHE A 136 -4.06 1.94 -26.39
N GLU A 137 -4.34 2.60 -27.51
CA GLU A 137 -4.56 1.93 -28.78
C GLU A 137 -3.22 1.49 -29.38
N VAL A 138 -3.25 0.59 -30.36
CA VAL A 138 -2.03 0.09 -31.02
C VAL A 138 -1.14 1.21 -31.56
N SER A 139 -1.74 2.25 -32.14
CA SER A 139 -1.04 3.40 -32.72
C SER A 139 -0.40 4.33 -31.67
N GLU A 140 -0.79 4.20 -30.41
CA GLU A 140 -0.32 5.05 -29.31
C GLU A 140 0.78 4.40 -28.47
N LEU A 141 1.08 3.10 -28.72
CA LEU A 141 2.13 2.40 -28.01
C LEU A 141 3.50 3.09 -28.19
N PRO A 142 4.35 3.10 -27.15
CA PRO A 142 5.70 3.62 -27.26
C PRO A 142 6.47 2.93 -28.38
N PHE A 143 6.96 3.71 -29.33
CA PHE A 143 7.80 3.20 -30.40
C PHE A 143 9.27 3.30 -30.00
N THR A 144 9.84 2.18 -29.60
CA THR A 144 11.23 2.08 -29.17
C THR A 144 12.02 1.20 -30.13
N LYS A 145 13.28 1.57 -30.37
CA LYS A 145 14.22 0.78 -31.16
C LYS A 145 15.35 0.31 -30.22
N GLY A 146 15.26 -0.89 -29.75
CA GLY A 146 16.33 -1.52 -28.98
C GLY A 146 16.80 -2.78 -29.69
N THR A 147 18.10 -2.94 -29.88
CA THR A 147 18.70 -4.14 -30.48
C THR A 147 19.58 -4.91 -29.49
N GLU A 148 19.99 -4.28 -28.40
CA GLU A 148 20.91 -4.83 -27.41
C GLU A 148 20.21 -5.80 -26.45
N GLY A 149 20.96 -6.78 -25.98
CA GLY A 149 20.51 -7.76 -25.00
C GLY A 149 19.41 -8.70 -25.49
N THR A 150 18.83 -9.45 -24.59
CA THR A 150 17.82 -10.46 -24.91
C THR A 150 16.61 -10.36 -23.98
N LEU A 151 15.41 -10.63 -24.51
CA LEU A 151 14.21 -10.78 -23.71
C LEU A 151 13.77 -12.24 -23.72
N LYS A 152 13.53 -12.81 -22.52
CA LYS A 152 13.09 -14.19 -22.34
C LYS A 152 11.73 -14.22 -21.68
N ARG A 153 10.82 -15.04 -22.19
CA ARG A 153 9.58 -15.41 -21.49
C ARG A 153 9.88 -16.60 -20.60
N LEU A 154 9.56 -16.47 -19.31
CA LEU A 154 9.81 -17.48 -18.30
C LEU A 154 8.52 -17.88 -17.58
N GLN A 155 8.50 -19.07 -17.00
CA GLN A 155 7.49 -19.48 -16.04
C GLN A 155 7.77 -18.83 -14.68
N TRP A 156 6.74 -18.75 -13.83
CA TRP A 156 6.87 -18.13 -12.51
C TRP A 156 8.05 -18.69 -11.69
N GLY A 157 8.19 -20.01 -11.61
CA GLY A 157 9.26 -20.63 -10.84
C GLY A 157 10.67 -20.27 -11.34
N ASP A 158 10.86 -20.24 -12.67
CA ASP A 158 12.16 -19.91 -13.28
C ASP A 158 12.50 -18.41 -13.17
N ALA A 159 11.46 -17.56 -13.07
CA ALA A 159 11.60 -16.10 -13.00
C ALA A 159 11.77 -15.58 -11.58
N LEU A 160 11.33 -16.32 -10.57
CA LEU A 160 11.04 -15.83 -9.22
C LEU A 160 12.19 -15.06 -8.57
N GLU A 161 13.40 -15.61 -8.54
CA GLU A 161 14.54 -14.96 -7.90
C GLU A 161 14.96 -13.66 -8.62
N THR A 162 14.82 -13.64 -9.94
CA THR A 162 15.08 -12.43 -10.73
C THR A 162 14.02 -11.35 -10.46
N LEU A 163 12.74 -11.74 -10.38
CA LEU A 163 11.65 -10.82 -10.03
C LEU A 163 11.86 -10.20 -8.64
N LYS A 164 12.20 -11.02 -7.64
CA LYS A 164 12.50 -10.57 -6.27
C LYS A 164 13.60 -9.52 -6.25
N ALA A 165 14.72 -9.81 -6.91
CA ALA A 165 15.88 -8.91 -6.93
C ALA A 165 15.57 -7.57 -7.59
N LEU A 166 14.93 -7.58 -8.76
CA LEU A 166 14.57 -6.36 -9.49
C LEU A 166 13.48 -5.55 -8.77
N TYR A 167 12.50 -6.23 -8.18
CA TYR A 167 11.45 -5.58 -7.39
C TYR A 167 12.03 -4.85 -6.18
N GLU A 168 12.88 -5.53 -5.40
CA GLU A 168 13.51 -4.94 -4.22
C GLU A 168 14.39 -3.75 -4.61
N GLU A 169 15.22 -3.88 -5.65
CA GLU A 169 16.08 -2.79 -6.11
C GLU A 169 15.30 -1.54 -6.52
N LYS A 170 14.16 -1.72 -7.20
CA LYS A 170 13.30 -0.61 -7.62
C LYS A 170 12.60 0.06 -6.44
N ASN A 171 12.19 -0.70 -5.44
CA ASN A 171 11.25 -0.25 -4.41
C ASN A 171 11.90 0.10 -3.06
N LYS A 172 13.15 -0.28 -2.80
CA LYS A 172 13.81 -0.12 -1.49
C LYS A 172 13.83 1.31 -0.91
N THR A 173 13.72 2.33 -1.75
CA THR A 173 13.67 3.75 -1.33
C THR A 173 12.33 4.42 -1.62
N ALA A 174 11.36 3.69 -2.18
CA ALA A 174 10.07 4.22 -2.52
C ALA A 174 9.17 4.46 -1.28
N VAL A 175 8.03 5.07 -1.49
CA VAL A 175 7.05 5.38 -0.44
C VAL A 175 5.89 4.38 -0.54
N GLY A 176 5.80 3.47 0.42
CA GLY A 176 4.63 2.63 0.65
C GLY A 176 4.58 1.24 0.01
N PRO A 177 5.43 0.84 -0.98
CA PRO A 177 5.30 -0.49 -1.56
C PRO A 177 5.65 -1.58 -0.55
N LEU A 178 5.05 -2.77 -0.73
CA LEU A 178 5.42 -3.91 0.11
C LEU A 178 6.90 -4.28 -0.10
N LYS A 179 7.60 -4.57 0.99
CA LYS A 179 8.79 -5.40 0.94
C LYS A 179 8.31 -6.85 0.89
N ARG A 180 8.15 -7.37 -0.33
CA ARG A 180 7.54 -8.69 -0.55
C ARG A 180 8.39 -9.79 0.03
N SER A 181 7.83 -10.53 0.99
CA SER A 181 8.40 -11.77 1.54
C SER A 181 8.25 -12.94 0.57
N ASP A 182 8.97 -14.04 0.82
CA ASP A 182 8.87 -15.24 -0.02
C ASP A 182 7.45 -15.78 -0.08
N TRP A 183 6.76 -15.86 1.07
CA TRP A 183 5.39 -16.35 1.12
C TRP A 183 4.42 -15.48 0.31
N TRP A 184 4.67 -14.14 0.20
CA TRP A 184 3.83 -13.26 -0.60
C TRP A 184 4.05 -13.47 -2.09
N TRP A 185 5.29 -13.72 -2.51
CA TRP A 185 5.60 -14.13 -3.88
C TRP A 185 4.93 -15.45 -4.24
N ASP A 186 4.96 -16.46 -3.36
CA ASP A 186 4.26 -17.72 -3.53
C ASP A 186 2.74 -17.52 -3.64
N TYR A 187 2.18 -16.66 -2.78
CA TYR A 187 0.78 -16.27 -2.84
C TYR A 187 0.41 -15.61 -4.17
N LEU A 188 1.22 -14.66 -4.66
CA LEU A 188 1.01 -14.01 -5.95
C LEU A 188 1.07 -15.00 -7.11
N MET A 189 2.00 -15.94 -7.08
CA MET A 189 2.12 -17.01 -8.06
C MET A 189 0.89 -17.91 -8.05
N LEU A 190 0.41 -18.33 -6.89
CA LEU A 190 -0.80 -19.13 -6.74
C LEU A 190 -2.04 -18.38 -7.26
N LYS A 191 -2.23 -17.15 -6.80
CA LYS A 191 -3.39 -16.30 -7.12
C LYS A 191 -3.44 -15.95 -8.62
N HIS A 192 -2.28 -15.67 -9.23
CA HIS A 192 -2.13 -15.13 -10.57
C HIS A 192 -1.35 -16.05 -11.51
N SER A 193 -1.51 -17.37 -11.36
CA SER A 193 -0.80 -18.39 -12.15
C SER A 193 -0.93 -18.23 -13.67
N GLN A 194 -1.99 -17.58 -14.16
CA GLN A 194 -2.23 -17.32 -15.59
C GLN A 194 -1.39 -16.18 -16.16
N ARG A 195 -0.82 -15.30 -15.32
CA ARG A 195 0.01 -14.18 -15.78
C ARG A 195 1.32 -14.70 -16.37
N LYS A 196 1.78 -13.99 -17.38
CA LYS A 196 3.01 -14.29 -18.13
C LYS A 196 4.10 -13.32 -17.72
N ILE A 197 5.36 -13.76 -17.83
CA ILE A 197 6.52 -13.00 -17.40
C ILE A 197 7.50 -12.87 -18.56
N GLY A 198 7.95 -11.64 -18.84
CA GLY A 198 9.07 -11.34 -19.73
C GLY A 198 10.19 -10.69 -18.92
N ILE A 199 11.41 -11.23 -19.01
CA ILE A 199 12.60 -10.65 -18.36
C ILE A 199 13.58 -10.21 -19.44
N TYR A 200 14.07 -9.00 -19.27
CA TYR A 200 15.13 -8.45 -20.13
C TYR A 200 16.50 -8.62 -19.44
N TYR A 201 17.44 -9.13 -20.21
CA TYR A 201 18.86 -9.28 -19.89
C TYR A 201 19.70 -8.40 -20.80
N ASN A 202 20.63 -7.63 -20.24
CA ASN A 202 21.56 -6.83 -20.98
C ASN A 202 22.62 -7.71 -21.72
N GLU A 203 23.58 -7.10 -22.42
CA GLU A 203 24.62 -7.82 -23.18
C GLU A 203 25.53 -8.67 -22.30
N GLU A 204 25.72 -8.28 -21.03
CA GLU A 204 26.48 -9.02 -20.02
C GLU A 204 25.69 -10.19 -19.41
N GLY A 205 24.43 -10.37 -19.81
CA GLY A 205 23.55 -11.40 -19.28
C GLY A 205 22.93 -11.05 -17.92
N THR A 206 23.02 -9.79 -17.47
CA THR A 206 22.40 -9.32 -16.21
C THR A 206 20.96 -8.89 -16.47
N ALA A 207 20.02 -9.40 -15.65
CA ALA A 207 18.64 -8.95 -15.70
C ALA A 207 18.52 -7.51 -15.17
N THR A 208 17.90 -6.63 -15.95
CA THR A 208 17.71 -5.20 -15.59
C THR A 208 16.29 -4.71 -15.77
N GLY A 209 15.36 -5.60 -16.09
CA GLY A 209 13.94 -5.26 -16.12
C GLY A 209 13.04 -6.46 -16.42
N TYR A 210 11.76 -6.33 -16.08
CA TYR A 210 10.76 -7.33 -16.37
C TYR A 210 9.36 -6.73 -16.58
N VAL A 211 8.49 -7.53 -17.19
CA VAL A 211 7.06 -7.26 -17.31
C VAL A 211 6.26 -8.47 -16.86
N ILE A 212 5.23 -8.24 -16.02
CA ILE A 212 4.18 -9.22 -15.69
C ILE A 212 2.91 -8.78 -16.40
N TYR A 213 2.37 -9.63 -17.25
CA TYR A 213 1.26 -9.29 -18.12
C TYR A 213 0.26 -10.43 -18.32
N GLU A 214 -0.91 -10.08 -18.81
CA GLU A 214 -1.98 -11.02 -19.12
C GLU A 214 -2.72 -10.56 -20.38
N GLY A 215 -3.13 -11.49 -21.21
CA GLY A 215 -4.03 -11.24 -22.35
C GLY A 215 -5.42 -11.81 -22.08
N THR A 216 -6.44 -10.97 -22.17
CA THR A 216 -7.84 -11.39 -22.01
C THR A 216 -8.67 -10.80 -23.14
N GLY A 217 -9.26 -11.66 -23.97
CA GLY A 217 -9.93 -11.22 -25.19
C GLY A 217 -8.96 -10.47 -26.10
N MET A 218 -9.29 -9.23 -26.46
CA MET A 218 -8.46 -8.35 -27.28
C MET A 218 -7.65 -7.31 -26.46
N THR A 219 -7.63 -7.43 -25.13
CA THR A 219 -6.90 -6.54 -24.23
C THR A 219 -5.63 -7.19 -23.70
N PHE A 220 -4.51 -6.47 -23.81
CA PHE A 220 -3.23 -6.80 -23.19
C PHE A 220 -3.05 -5.97 -21.93
N THR A 221 -3.05 -6.61 -20.76
CA THR A 221 -2.92 -5.93 -19.46
C THR A 221 -1.50 -6.09 -18.91
N ILE A 222 -0.84 -4.96 -18.65
CA ILE A 222 0.44 -4.87 -17.95
C ILE A 222 0.13 -4.67 -16.48
N HIS A 223 0.41 -5.69 -15.66
CA HIS A 223 0.17 -5.67 -14.22
C HIS A 223 1.33 -5.08 -13.44
N GLU A 224 2.55 -5.33 -13.92
CA GLU A 224 3.78 -4.79 -13.32
C GLU A 224 4.86 -4.66 -14.40
N LEU A 225 5.51 -3.51 -14.46
CA LEU A 225 6.60 -3.21 -15.39
C LEU A 225 7.72 -2.54 -14.58
N ILE A 226 8.85 -3.24 -14.46
CA ILE A 226 10.04 -2.73 -13.76
C ILE A 226 11.21 -2.69 -14.71
N TYR A 227 11.92 -1.58 -14.72
CA TYR A 227 13.16 -1.38 -15.45
C TYR A 227 14.11 -0.52 -14.63
N LEU A 228 15.38 -0.91 -14.62
CA LEU A 228 16.46 -0.21 -13.92
C LEU A 228 17.35 0.61 -14.88
N THR A 229 17.18 0.39 -16.18
CA THR A 229 17.96 1.08 -17.23
C THR A 229 17.06 1.52 -18.37
N LYS A 230 17.52 2.54 -19.11
CA LYS A 230 16.79 3.01 -20.32
C LYS A 230 16.70 1.91 -21.38
N THR A 231 17.74 1.10 -21.55
CA THR A 231 17.74 -0.01 -22.50
C THR A 231 16.69 -1.06 -22.10
N ALA A 232 16.55 -1.38 -20.79
CA ALA A 232 15.50 -2.26 -20.31
C ALA A 232 14.10 -1.70 -20.63
N TYR A 233 13.86 -0.41 -20.38
CA TYR A 233 12.63 0.28 -20.75
C TYR A 233 12.32 0.11 -22.25
N ASP A 234 13.27 0.43 -23.13
CA ASP A 234 13.07 0.34 -24.57
C ASP A 234 12.75 -1.07 -25.06
N ARG A 235 13.48 -2.06 -24.53
CA ARG A 235 13.30 -3.46 -24.91
C ARG A 235 12.00 -4.06 -24.39
N LEU A 236 11.58 -3.68 -23.19
CA LEU A 236 10.31 -4.12 -22.64
C LEU A 236 9.13 -3.52 -23.40
N TRP A 237 9.15 -2.21 -23.72
CA TRP A 237 8.12 -1.60 -24.56
C TRP A 237 8.10 -2.15 -25.99
N GLN A 238 9.26 -2.43 -26.58
CA GLN A 238 9.33 -3.11 -27.87
C GLN A 238 8.67 -4.50 -27.82
N PHE A 239 8.92 -5.25 -26.74
CA PHE A 239 8.28 -6.56 -26.53
C PHE A 239 6.76 -6.41 -26.37
N ILE A 240 6.30 -5.47 -25.55
CA ILE A 240 4.87 -5.19 -25.38
C ILE A 240 4.23 -4.84 -26.73
N SER A 241 4.83 -3.91 -27.47
CA SER A 241 4.33 -3.46 -28.78
C SER A 241 4.32 -4.58 -29.85
N SER A 242 5.20 -5.58 -29.72
CA SER A 242 5.21 -6.73 -30.63
C SER A 242 3.95 -7.60 -30.58
N HIS A 243 3.11 -7.41 -29.56
CA HIS A 243 1.82 -8.08 -29.41
C HIS A 243 0.66 -7.36 -30.12
N SER A 244 0.92 -6.24 -30.80
CA SER A 244 -0.09 -5.41 -31.48
C SER A 244 -0.87 -6.14 -32.59
N ALA A 245 -0.34 -7.22 -33.14
CA ALA A 245 -1.07 -8.06 -34.08
C ALA A 245 -2.17 -8.93 -33.44
N SER A 246 -2.12 -9.13 -32.13
CA SER A 246 -3.02 -10.01 -31.39
C SER A 246 -3.95 -9.28 -30.41
N PHE A 247 -3.69 -8.02 -30.10
CA PHE A 247 -4.45 -7.22 -29.17
C PHE A 247 -4.72 -5.83 -29.74
N ASN A 248 -5.90 -5.27 -29.45
CA ASN A 248 -6.32 -3.96 -29.92
C ASN A 248 -6.18 -2.88 -28.84
N GLU A 249 -6.21 -3.27 -27.58
CA GLU A 249 -6.11 -2.38 -26.42
C GLU A 249 -5.01 -2.84 -25.49
N PHE A 250 -4.23 -1.89 -24.97
CA PHE A 250 -3.18 -2.13 -24.00
C PHE A 250 -3.47 -1.30 -22.74
N VAL A 251 -3.55 -1.97 -21.60
CA VAL A 251 -3.84 -1.35 -20.32
C VAL A 251 -2.63 -1.53 -19.40
N TYR A 252 -2.16 -0.43 -18.82
CA TYR A 252 -1.06 -0.45 -17.85
C TYR A 252 -1.49 0.19 -16.53
N PHE A 253 -1.41 -0.58 -15.45
CA PHE A 253 -1.61 -0.07 -14.09
C PHE A 253 -0.26 0.22 -13.46
N THR A 254 -0.04 1.48 -13.07
CA THR A 254 1.20 1.95 -12.47
C THR A 254 0.93 2.89 -11.29
N GLY A 255 1.98 3.39 -10.63
CA GLY A 255 1.87 4.44 -9.63
C GLY A 255 1.64 5.81 -10.28
N THR A 256 1.13 6.76 -9.51
CA THR A 256 0.95 8.15 -9.96
C THR A 256 2.26 8.94 -10.04
N ASP A 257 3.37 8.34 -9.64
CA ASP A 257 4.73 8.81 -9.89
C ASP A 257 5.19 8.59 -11.34
N ASN A 258 4.48 7.74 -12.10
CA ASN A 258 4.75 7.54 -13.51
C ASN A 258 4.23 8.73 -14.31
N ASN A 259 5.15 9.44 -14.96
CA ASN A 259 4.86 10.58 -15.83
C ASN A 259 5.38 10.38 -17.26
N GLU A 260 5.60 9.12 -17.69
CA GLU A 260 6.26 8.79 -18.95
C GLU A 260 5.42 9.10 -20.21
N ALA A 261 4.13 9.43 -20.03
CA ALA A 261 3.26 9.75 -21.17
C ALA A 261 3.82 10.90 -22.06
N TYR A 262 4.61 11.83 -21.50
CA TYR A 262 5.25 12.88 -22.28
C TYR A 262 6.32 12.38 -23.28
N LEU A 263 6.82 11.15 -23.07
CA LEU A 263 7.80 10.52 -24.00
C LEU A 263 7.12 9.95 -25.25
N LEU A 264 5.80 9.83 -25.24
CA LEU A 264 5.05 9.31 -26.38
C LEU A 264 5.03 10.33 -27.53
N SER A 265 4.97 9.84 -28.76
CA SER A 265 4.78 10.70 -29.96
C SER A 265 3.47 11.48 -29.91
N ASN A 266 2.44 10.92 -29.30
CA ASN A 266 1.19 11.58 -28.93
C ASN A 266 0.88 11.33 -27.45
N PRO A 267 1.06 12.32 -26.56
CA PRO A 267 0.80 12.15 -25.12
C PRO A 267 -0.70 12.14 -24.76
N ARG A 268 -1.60 12.30 -25.73
CA ARG A 268 -3.06 12.32 -25.53
C ARG A 268 -3.67 10.92 -25.40
N ILE A 269 -2.99 10.04 -24.69
CA ILE A 269 -3.54 8.73 -24.32
C ILE A 269 -4.57 8.88 -23.20
N LYS A 270 -5.43 7.88 -23.04
CA LYS A 270 -6.37 7.86 -21.91
C LYS A 270 -5.61 7.58 -20.62
N GLN A 271 -5.71 8.52 -19.66
CA GLN A 271 -5.11 8.45 -18.34
C GLN A 271 -6.21 8.60 -17.28
N GLU A 272 -6.29 7.66 -16.36
CA GLU A 272 -7.28 7.65 -15.28
C GLU A 272 -6.58 7.48 -13.93
N ILE A 273 -6.75 8.43 -13.01
CA ILE A 273 -6.33 8.27 -11.62
C ILE A 273 -7.44 7.54 -10.88
N VAL A 274 -7.12 6.37 -10.35
CA VAL A 274 -8.08 5.50 -9.65
C VAL A 274 -7.67 5.43 -8.18
N PRO A 275 -8.51 5.92 -7.24
CA PRO A 275 -8.30 5.72 -5.83
C PRO A 275 -8.15 4.23 -5.51
N PHE A 276 -7.12 3.88 -4.73
CA PHE A 276 -6.76 2.48 -4.56
C PHE A 276 -6.84 2.00 -3.12
N MET A 277 -5.93 2.45 -2.26
CA MET A 277 -5.93 2.02 -0.87
C MET A 277 -5.85 3.19 0.11
N MET A 278 -6.41 2.94 1.29
CA MET A 278 -6.27 3.81 2.45
C MET A 278 -5.14 3.29 3.35
N ALA A 279 -4.54 4.21 4.10
CA ALA A 279 -3.55 3.90 5.12
C ALA A 279 -3.86 4.64 6.42
N ARG A 280 -3.27 4.15 7.52
CA ARG A 280 -3.19 4.86 8.78
C ARG A 280 -1.89 4.55 9.52
N ILE A 281 -1.41 5.52 10.30
CA ILE A 281 -0.42 5.27 11.34
C ILE A 281 -1.13 4.61 12.51
N VAL A 282 -0.68 3.41 12.90
CA VAL A 282 -1.24 2.64 14.03
C VAL A 282 -0.60 3.05 15.35
N ASP A 283 0.73 3.20 15.37
CA ASP A 283 1.50 3.63 16.55
C ASP A 283 2.48 4.73 16.13
N LEU A 284 2.20 5.95 16.59
CA LEU A 284 2.90 7.16 16.12
C LEU A 284 4.35 7.22 16.60
N GLU A 285 4.62 6.83 17.85
CA GLU A 285 5.96 6.95 18.42
C GLU A 285 7.00 6.10 17.68
N PRO A 286 6.82 4.77 17.52
CA PRO A 286 7.76 3.95 16.76
C PRO A 286 7.78 4.33 15.28
N PHE A 287 6.64 4.77 14.70
CA PHE A 287 6.58 5.25 13.34
C PHE A 287 7.52 6.44 13.13
N LEU A 288 7.40 7.50 13.94
CA LEU A 288 8.23 8.70 13.82
C LEU A 288 9.69 8.47 14.19
N LYS A 289 9.98 7.59 15.16
CA LYS A 289 11.36 7.23 15.51
C LYS A 289 12.12 6.55 14.36
N ASN A 290 11.41 5.79 13.54
CA ASN A 290 11.99 5.08 12.39
C ASN A 290 11.87 5.89 11.07
N TYR A 291 11.27 7.08 11.10
CA TYR A 291 11.07 7.90 9.91
C TYR A 291 12.40 8.48 9.41
N ASP A 292 12.71 8.25 8.14
CA ASP A 292 13.89 8.82 7.50
C ASP A 292 13.59 10.27 7.10
N PHE A 293 13.92 11.21 7.99
CA PHE A 293 13.79 12.63 7.73
C PHE A 293 14.83 13.11 6.73
N LYS A 294 14.55 14.23 6.08
CA LYS A 294 15.40 14.80 5.05
C LYS A 294 16.81 15.09 5.60
N LYS A 295 17.82 14.48 4.98
CA LYS A 295 19.23 14.60 5.41
C LYS A 295 19.69 16.04 5.46
N GLY A 296 20.43 16.38 6.52
CA GLY A 296 20.95 17.74 6.76
C GLY A 296 19.91 18.73 7.29
N GLN A 297 18.67 18.29 7.53
CA GLN A 297 17.66 19.12 8.17
C GLN A 297 17.52 18.75 9.65
N THR A 298 17.41 19.75 10.50
CA THR A 298 17.23 19.61 11.95
C THR A 298 16.13 20.53 12.44
N GLY A 299 15.42 20.12 13.48
CA GLY A 299 14.36 20.98 14.03
C GLY A 299 13.57 20.29 15.14
N THR A 300 12.71 21.08 15.78
CA THR A 300 11.78 20.59 16.81
C THR A 300 10.37 21.01 16.43
N CYS A 301 9.47 20.05 16.27
CA CYS A 301 8.05 20.29 15.98
C CYS A 301 7.18 19.75 17.11
N TYR A 302 6.03 20.37 17.32
CA TYR A 302 5.01 19.94 18.26
C TYR A 302 3.75 19.54 17.50
N LEU A 303 3.36 18.27 17.62
CA LEU A 303 2.26 17.68 16.86
C LEU A 303 1.12 17.33 17.82
N LYS A 304 -0.02 17.98 17.69
CA LYS A 304 -1.23 17.57 18.40
C LYS A 304 -2.02 16.62 17.53
N VAL A 305 -2.17 15.40 18.00
CA VAL A 305 -2.84 14.31 17.29
C VAL A 305 -4.20 14.05 17.91
N LYS A 306 -5.23 13.92 17.06
CA LYS A 306 -6.56 13.44 17.42
C LYS A 306 -6.75 12.05 16.83
N ASP A 307 -7.05 11.05 17.64
CA ASP A 307 -7.25 9.66 17.21
C ASP A 307 -8.30 8.95 18.09
N GLU A 308 -9.56 9.05 17.70
CA GLU A 308 -10.69 8.45 18.43
C GLU A 308 -10.67 6.91 18.50
N SER A 309 -9.91 6.27 17.60
CA SER A 309 -9.85 4.81 17.48
C SER A 309 -8.63 4.19 18.13
N ALA A 310 -7.61 5.00 18.43
CA ALA A 310 -6.34 4.55 19.02
C ALA A 310 -5.82 5.62 20.01
N SER A 311 -6.40 5.64 21.19
CA SER A 311 -6.14 6.65 22.23
C SER A 311 -4.68 6.80 22.64
N TRP A 312 -3.85 5.79 22.40
CA TRP A 312 -2.40 5.86 22.64
C TRP A 312 -1.64 6.83 21.72
N ASN A 313 -2.24 7.25 20.59
CA ASN A 313 -1.69 8.28 19.72
C ASN A 313 -2.17 9.69 20.11
N GLU A 314 -3.28 9.78 20.87
CA GLU A 314 -3.92 11.07 21.17
C GLU A 314 -3.12 11.89 22.17
N GLY A 315 -2.81 13.12 21.82
CA GLY A 315 -2.06 14.02 22.67
C GLY A 315 -1.16 14.99 21.93
N VAL A 316 -0.27 15.66 22.68
CA VAL A 316 0.76 16.55 22.14
C VAL A 316 2.10 15.83 22.14
N TRP A 317 2.68 15.71 20.97
CA TRP A 317 3.94 15.02 20.74
C TRP A 317 5.05 16.01 20.41
N LYS A 318 6.21 15.84 21.03
CA LYS A 318 7.43 16.55 20.69
C LYS A 318 8.27 15.68 19.77
N LEU A 319 8.54 16.19 18.58
CA LEU A 319 9.40 15.59 17.56
C LEU A 319 10.67 16.44 17.47
N GLN A 320 11.82 15.86 17.79
CA GLN A 320 13.13 16.49 17.66
C GLN A 320 13.96 15.70 16.66
N VAL A 321 14.28 16.33 15.54
CA VAL A 321 15.12 15.77 14.48
C VAL A 321 16.50 16.41 14.55
N SER A 322 17.53 15.59 14.67
CA SER A 322 18.92 16.01 14.62
C SER A 322 19.69 15.16 13.60
N GLU A 323 20.92 15.51 13.26
CA GLU A 323 21.73 14.79 12.27
C GLU A 323 21.88 13.28 12.59
N ASN A 324 21.92 12.94 13.88
CA ASN A 324 22.23 11.58 14.33
C ASN A 324 21.06 10.85 15.00
N GLN A 325 19.97 11.54 15.31
CA GLN A 325 18.93 10.95 16.13
C GLN A 325 17.60 11.68 15.94
N THR A 326 16.51 10.90 15.90
CA THR A 326 15.14 11.38 16.06
C THR A 326 14.62 11.00 17.44
N ILE A 327 14.19 12.00 18.22
CA ILE A 327 13.58 11.82 19.54
C ILE A 327 12.11 12.17 19.43
N VAL A 328 11.26 11.27 19.90
CA VAL A 328 9.81 11.44 19.93
C VAL A 328 9.32 11.17 21.35
N SER A 329 8.55 12.10 21.90
CA SER A 329 7.96 11.92 23.23
C SER A 329 6.59 12.58 23.32
N MET A 330 5.66 11.96 24.01
CA MET A 330 4.39 12.58 24.39
C MET A 330 4.61 13.54 25.55
N LEU A 331 4.03 14.73 25.48
CA LEU A 331 4.08 15.74 26.53
C LEU A 331 2.86 15.63 27.45
N GLU A 332 3.09 15.28 28.70
CA GLU A 332 1.99 15.21 29.69
C GLU A 332 1.48 16.60 30.08
N ASN A 333 2.39 17.59 30.21
CA ASN A 333 2.09 18.95 30.62
C ASN A 333 2.84 19.95 29.73
N PRO A 334 2.39 20.19 28.50
CA PRO A 334 3.06 21.12 27.59
C PRO A 334 2.99 22.55 28.13
N SER A 335 4.11 23.25 28.05
CA SER A 335 4.20 24.68 28.41
C SER A 335 3.38 25.57 27.46
N LYS A 336 3.10 26.79 27.86
CA LYS A 336 2.38 27.76 27.03
C LYS A 336 3.09 27.99 25.68
N THR A 337 4.40 28.11 25.68
CA THR A 337 5.20 28.30 24.45
C THR A 337 5.12 27.10 23.52
N GLU A 338 5.16 25.87 24.07
CA GLU A 338 4.99 24.66 23.29
C GLU A 338 3.59 24.57 22.67
N LEU A 339 2.55 24.98 23.42
CA LEU A 339 1.18 25.01 22.91
C LEU A 339 0.96 26.07 21.82
N GLU A 340 1.68 27.19 21.86
CA GLU A 340 1.65 28.22 20.81
C GLU A 340 2.31 27.78 19.50
N SER A 341 3.21 26.77 19.55
CA SER A 341 3.92 26.19 18.41
C SER A 341 3.35 24.87 17.93
N VAL A 342 2.16 24.49 18.39
CA VAL A 342 1.56 23.19 18.04
C VAL A 342 0.90 23.21 16.66
N LEU A 343 1.23 22.22 15.85
CA LEU A 343 0.47 21.83 14.66
C LEU A 343 -0.60 20.80 15.06
N THR A 344 -1.85 21.07 14.75
CA THR A 344 -2.99 20.23 15.16
C THR A 344 -3.67 19.59 13.95
N ALA A 345 -3.78 18.27 13.95
CA ALA A 345 -4.53 17.51 12.95
C ALA A 345 -5.06 16.19 13.53
N ASP A 346 -5.94 15.54 12.78
CA ASP A 346 -6.33 14.14 13.02
C ASP A 346 -5.26 13.17 12.50
N ILE A 347 -5.32 11.92 12.94
CA ILE A 347 -4.36 10.88 12.53
C ILE A 347 -4.41 10.60 11.02
N GLN A 348 -5.56 10.79 10.37
CA GLN A 348 -5.76 10.69 8.93
C GLN A 348 -4.87 11.68 8.20
N THR A 349 -4.92 12.94 8.61
CA THR A 349 -4.12 14.03 8.04
C THR A 349 -2.62 13.81 8.29
N TRP A 350 -2.24 13.42 9.51
CA TRP A 350 -0.85 13.08 9.81
C TRP A 350 -0.35 11.92 8.95
N THR A 351 -1.19 10.91 8.71
CA THR A 351 -0.84 9.79 7.81
C THR A 351 -0.60 10.31 6.40
N GLN A 352 -1.46 11.17 5.85
CA GLN A 352 -1.28 11.74 4.52
C GLN A 352 0.00 12.57 4.40
N ILE A 353 0.37 13.32 5.43
CA ILE A 353 1.59 14.14 5.48
C ILE A 353 2.83 13.22 5.45
N PHE A 354 2.93 12.30 6.40
CA PHE A 354 4.12 11.45 6.54
C PHE A 354 4.25 10.39 5.45
N MET A 355 3.15 10.01 4.81
CA MET A 355 3.17 9.16 3.61
C MET A 355 3.36 9.96 2.31
N ASN A 356 3.57 11.27 2.37
CA ASN A 356 3.74 12.16 1.21
C ASN A 356 2.59 12.13 0.19
N TYR A 357 1.37 11.78 0.63
CA TYR A 357 0.22 11.74 -0.27
C TYR A 357 -0.28 13.15 -0.62
N GLN A 358 -0.30 14.04 0.37
CA GLN A 358 -0.65 15.45 0.15
C GLN A 358 0.40 16.36 0.76
N PRO A 359 0.80 17.44 0.06
CA PRO A 359 1.67 18.46 0.62
C PRO A 359 1.05 19.13 1.84
N ILE A 360 1.84 19.38 2.87
CA ILE A 360 1.34 19.98 4.13
C ILE A 360 0.65 21.35 3.91
N HIS A 361 1.16 22.16 2.98
CA HIS A 361 0.55 23.48 2.67
C HIS A 361 -0.81 23.33 1.99
N HIS A 362 -1.00 22.28 1.18
CA HIS A 362 -2.29 21.96 0.59
C HIS A 362 -3.31 21.56 1.66
N LEU A 363 -2.89 20.73 2.62
CA LEU A 363 -3.74 20.34 3.74
C LEU A 363 -4.04 21.52 4.68
N ALA A 364 -3.09 22.45 4.87
CA ALA A 364 -3.32 23.68 5.62
C ALA A 364 -4.31 24.63 4.92
N PHE A 365 -4.22 24.76 3.60
CA PHE A 365 -5.18 25.55 2.83
C PHE A 365 -6.62 25.04 2.97
N TYR A 366 -6.81 23.73 3.07
CA TYR A 366 -8.12 23.11 3.29
C TYR A 366 -8.46 22.91 4.78
N GLU A 367 -7.75 23.57 5.68
CA GLU A 367 -7.99 23.54 7.14
C GLU A 367 -7.95 22.13 7.75
N ARG A 368 -7.27 21.17 7.08
CA ARG A 368 -7.06 19.82 7.59
C ARG A 368 -5.99 19.77 8.69
N ILE A 369 -5.03 20.70 8.67
CA ILE A 369 -4.04 20.94 9.70
C ILE A 369 -4.07 22.41 10.08
N SER A 370 -3.98 22.72 11.37
CA SER A 370 -3.92 24.07 11.90
C SER A 370 -2.64 24.30 12.69
N GLY A 371 -2.15 25.53 12.66
CA GLY A 371 -0.93 26.00 13.32
C GLY A 371 -0.41 27.26 12.61
N ASN A 372 0.69 27.82 13.10
CA ASN A 372 1.26 29.00 12.44
C ASN A 372 2.13 28.57 11.22
N THR A 373 2.36 29.54 10.31
CA THR A 373 3.10 29.29 9.07
C THR A 373 4.54 28.86 9.33
N THR A 374 5.19 29.39 10.34
CA THR A 374 6.58 29.06 10.68
C THR A 374 6.73 27.58 11.04
N GLU A 375 5.81 27.06 11.86
CA GLU A 375 5.83 25.65 12.27
C GLU A 375 5.48 24.70 11.10
N LEU A 376 4.56 25.13 10.20
CA LEU A 376 4.26 24.39 8.98
C LEU A 376 5.49 24.28 8.07
N GLU A 377 6.19 25.40 7.84
CA GLU A 377 7.43 25.43 7.04
C GLU A 377 8.54 24.59 7.69
N GLN A 378 8.67 24.66 9.02
CA GLN A 378 9.66 23.87 9.74
C GLN A 378 9.41 22.37 9.54
N LEU A 379 8.18 21.89 9.69
CA LEU A 379 7.86 20.50 9.46
C LEU A 379 8.05 20.12 7.98
N ALA A 380 7.57 20.96 7.05
CA ALA A 380 7.74 20.73 5.60
C ALA A 380 9.21 20.53 5.21
N ASN A 381 10.11 21.32 5.81
CA ASN A 381 11.56 21.23 5.54
C ASN A 381 12.20 19.94 6.07
N LEU A 382 11.63 19.32 7.11
CA LEU A 382 12.11 18.05 7.67
C LEU A 382 11.69 16.85 6.84
N LEU A 383 10.61 16.95 6.07
CA LEU A 383 10.06 15.81 5.32
C LEU A 383 10.84 15.52 4.04
N ASN A 384 11.06 14.25 3.77
CA ASN A 384 11.48 13.80 2.44
C ASN A 384 10.35 14.01 1.43
N THR A 385 10.69 13.95 0.16
CA THR A 385 9.74 14.00 -0.97
C THR A 385 9.55 12.62 -1.56
N GLY A 386 8.38 12.35 -2.12
CA GLY A 386 8.06 11.10 -2.80
C GLY A 386 6.58 11.03 -3.12
N THR A 387 6.21 10.06 -3.91
CA THR A 387 4.80 9.75 -4.20
C THR A 387 4.51 8.35 -3.69
N PRO A 388 3.44 8.16 -2.91
CA PRO A 388 3.06 6.82 -2.45
C PRO A 388 2.68 5.92 -3.62
N VAL A 389 3.27 4.74 -3.66
CA VAL A 389 3.01 3.74 -4.70
C VAL A 389 2.70 2.40 -4.08
N LEU A 390 1.73 1.68 -4.63
CA LEU A 390 1.39 0.34 -4.18
C LEU A 390 0.84 -0.47 -5.36
N ALA A 391 1.53 -1.54 -5.70
CA ALA A 391 1.11 -2.47 -6.75
C ALA A 391 0.28 -3.65 -6.19
N ASP A 392 0.48 -3.99 -4.93
CA ASP A 392 -0.12 -5.15 -4.29
C ASP A 392 -1.56 -4.90 -3.83
N TYR A 393 -2.37 -5.98 -3.84
CA TYR A 393 -3.74 -5.99 -3.35
C TYR A 393 -3.97 -7.23 -2.49
N PHE A 394 -4.37 -7.06 -1.25
CA PHE A 394 -4.56 -8.08 -0.21
C PHE A 394 -5.89 -7.94 0.52
#